data_868e2ee210324d803e2966fec260e9c6
#
_entry.id   868e2ee210324d803e2966fec260e9c6
#
_cell.length_a   1.000
_cell.length_b   1.000
_cell.length_c   1.000
_cell.angle_alpha   90.00
_cell.angle_beta   90.00
_cell.angle_gamma   90.00
#
_symmetry.space_group_name_H-M   'P 1'
#
loop_
_entity.id
_entity.type
_entity.pdbx_description
1 polymer ?
#
loop_
_entity_poly.entity_id
_entity_poly.type
_entity_poly.pdbx_seq_one_letter_code
_entity_poly.pdbx_strand_id
1 'polypeptide(L)'
;PCGVVLVDSDALPSGGAVAVGAPGGKAWVRQWKDDAEALGAFLADPCRPKVFHGAKGAGHALRNIGVELDGVRRDTLLQAYLLHPDQRVYDLDDLVIRYLGREIEGRKSPATLFDDVDSDDGAAAAAALVELADAFDSELAERGEDGALLDLEMAVSRTLGEMEDAGIAVDEGLLEQLRQDFDGRVFAAARSAYDAIGGEVNLSSPKQLQEVLFDQLGLPPTRKTKSGHTTNAAAL
;
A
#
# COMPACT_ATOMS: atom_id res chain seq x y z
N PRO A 1 3.38 2.85 -26.25
CA PRO A 1 3.52 2.24 -24.93
C PRO A 1 2.51 1.11 -24.74
N CYS A 2 2.80 0.20 -23.81
CA CYS A 2 1.87 -0.84 -23.39
C CYS A 2 1.60 -0.71 -21.89
N GLY A 3 0.36 -0.96 -21.47
CA GLY A 3 0.00 -1.09 -20.07
C GLY A 3 0.56 -2.39 -19.51
N VAL A 4 1.07 -2.38 -18.28
CA VAL A 4 1.60 -3.57 -17.62
C VAL A 4 1.02 -3.67 -16.22
N VAL A 5 0.48 -4.83 -15.89
CA VAL A 5 -0.03 -5.17 -14.56
C VAL A 5 0.67 -6.44 -14.08
N LEU A 6 1.19 -6.41 -12.87
CA LEU A 6 1.65 -7.61 -12.18
C LEU A 6 0.44 -8.19 -11.43
N VAL A 7 0.06 -9.41 -11.77
CA VAL A 7 -1.03 -10.15 -11.14
C VAL A 7 -0.41 -11.03 -10.06
N ASP A 8 -0.96 -11.00 -8.84
CA ASP A 8 -0.41 -11.70 -7.67
C ASP A 8 1.06 -11.37 -7.39
N SER A 9 1.38 -10.08 -7.31
CA SER A 9 2.76 -9.59 -7.20
C SER A 9 3.53 -10.14 -6.00
N ASP A 10 2.86 -10.47 -4.91
CA ASP A 10 3.48 -11.04 -3.71
C ASP A 10 3.94 -12.49 -3.92
N ALA A 11 3.42 -13.17 -4.94
CA ALA A 11 3.67 -14.56 -5.25
C ALA A 11 4.26 -14.76 -6.66
N LEU A 12 4.82 -13.73 -7.28
CA LEU A 12 5.27 -13.77 -8.67
C LEU A 12 6.05 -15.04 -9.06
N PRO A 13 7.02 -15.57 -8.30
CA PRO A 13 7.72 -16.78 -8.71
C PRO A 13 6.85 -18.04 -8.71
N SER A 14 5.81 -18.11 -7.87
CA SER A 14 5.05 -19.36 -7.66
C SER A 14 3.70 -19.40 -8.35
N GLY A 15 3.09 -18.29 -8.64
CA GLY A 15 1.74 -18.25 -9.22
C GLY A 15 1.42 -16.97 -9.96
N GLY A 16 2.28 -15.96 -9.86
CA GLY A 16 2.02 -14.65 -10.45
C GLY A 16 2.11 -14.65 -11.98
N ALA A 17 1.49 -13.64 -12.57
CA ALA A 17 1.45 -13.43 -14.00
C ALA A 17 1.75 -11.97 -14.35
N VAL A 18 2.14 -11.73 -15.60
CA VAL A 18 2.28 -10.40 -16.18
C VAL A 18 1.21 -10.21 -17.23
N ALA A 19 0.34 -9.24 -17.04
CA ALA A 19 -0.62 -8.80 -18.03
C ALA A 19 -0.04 -7.62 -18.82
N VAL A 20 -0.18 -7.67 -20.14
CA VAL A 20 0.31 -6.65 -21.05
C VAL A 20 -0.83 -6.20 -21.96
N GLY A 21 -1.19 -4.93 -21.85
CA GLY A 21 -2.21 -4.28 -22.67
C GLY A 21 -1.60 -3.40 -23.75
N ALA A 22 -2.18 -3.40 -24.94
CA ALA A 22 -1.80 -2.54 -26.05
C ALA A 22 -2.93 -1.55 -26.37
N PRO A 23 -2.61 -0.43 -27.06
CA PRO A 23 -3.62 0.47 -27.58
C PRO A 23 -4.70 -0.26 -28.39
N GLY A 24 -5.96 0.14 -28.22
CA GLY A 24 -7.09 -0.50 -28.90
C GLY A 24 -7.63 -1.77 -28.19
N GLY A 25 -7.36 -1.91 -26.90
CA GLY A 25 -8.01 -2.90 -26.03
C GLY A 25 -7.48 -4.32 -26.15
N LYS A 26 -6.42 -4.57 -26.92
CA LYS A 26 -5.78 -5.90 -26.98
C LYS A 26 -4.92 -6.10 -25.75
N ALA A 27 -5.05 -7.27 -25.13
CA ALA A 27 -4.23 -7.60 -23.98
C ALA A 27 -3.86 -9.09 -23.94
N TRP A 28 -2.81 -9.41 -23.23
CA TRP A 28 -2.30 -10.76 -23.02
C TRP A 28 -1.90 -10.94 -21.58
N VAL A 29 -2.08 -12.15 -21.08
CA VAL A 29 -1.55 -12.57 -19.78
C VAL A 29 -0.56 -13.72 -20.00
N ARG A 30 0.57 -13.65 -19.31
CA ARG A 30 1.58 -14.71 -19.30
C ARG A 30 1.93 -15.06 -17.87
N GLN A 31 1.87 -16.34 -17.58
CA GLN A 31 2.29 -16.86 -16.28
C GLN A 31 3.80 -16.72 -16.13
N TRP A 32 4.23 -16.21 -14.97
CA TRP A 32 5.65 -16.04 -14.70
C TRP A 32 6.45 -17.34 -14.83
N LYS A 33 5.93 -18.43 -14.29
CA LYS A 33 6.56 -19.75 -14.31
C LYS A 33 6.85 -20.30 -15.72
N ASP A 34 6.08 -19.86 -16.72
CA ASP A 34 6.18 -20.39 -18.07
C ASP A 34 7.18 -19.62 -18.94
N ASP A 35 7.41 -18.33 -18.64
CA ASP A 35 8.15 -17.42 -19.51
C ASP A 35 9.00 -16.40 -18.71
N ALA A 36 9.52 -16.78 -17.53
CA ALA A 36 10.20 -15.86 -16.60
C ALA A 36 11.36 -15.08 -17.25
N GLU A 37 12.17 -15.75 -18.09
CA GLU A 37 13.32 -15.12 -18.76
C GLU A 37 12.84 -14.05 -19.76
N ALA A 38 11.88 -14.37 -20.60
CA ALA A 38 11.35 -13.45 -21.61
C ALA A 38 10.58 -12.28 -20.96
N LEU A 39 9.81 -12.56 -19.92
CA LEU A 39 9.09 -11.54 -19.16
C LEU A 39 10.06 -10.62 -18.41
N GLY A 40 11.09 -11.17 -17.77
CA GLY A 40 12.14 -10.40 -17.11
C GLY A 40 12.89 -9.52 -18.11
N ALA A 41 13.30 -10.05 -19.25
CA ALA A 41 13.92 -9.28 -20.32
C ALA A 41 13.01 -8.16 -20.86
N PHE A 42 11.71 -8.44 -21.03
CA PHE A 42 10.74 -7.41 -21.43
C PHE A 42 10.61 -6.30 -20.40
N LEU A 43 10.52 -6.66 -19.12
CA LEU A 43 10.35 -5.68 -18.03
C LEU A 43 11.58 -4.81 -17.84
N ALA A 44 12.78 -5.37 -18.04
CA ALA A 44 14.06 -4.67 -17.93
C ALA A 44 14.45 -3.84 -19.17
N ASP A 45 13.75 -4.00 -20.29
CA ASP A 45 14.12 -3.33 -21.55
C ASP A 45 13.72 -1.85 -21.54
N PRO A 46 14.67 -0.90 -21.50
CA PRO A 46 14.38 0.53 -21.51
C PRO A 46 13.81 1.03 -22.85
N CYS A 47 14.00 0.27 -23.93
CA CYS A 47 13.50 0.62 -25.26
C CYS A 47 12.03 0.24 -25.46
N ARG A 48 11.43 -0.48 -24.51
CA ARG A 48 10.02 -0.85 -24.53
C ARG A 48 9.21 0.04 -23.59
N PRO A 49 8.55 1.09 -24.10
CA PRO A 49 7.82 2.02 -23.25
C PRO A 49 6.62 1.33 -22.58
N LYS A 50 6.56 1.44 -21.27
CA LYS A 50 5.56 0.82 -20.40
C LYS A 50 4.75 1.86 -19.65
N VAL A 51 3.51 1.54 -19.34
CA VAL A 51 2.60 2.27 -18.45
C VAL A 51 2.26 1.39 -17.27
N PHE A 52 2.41 1.90 -16.07
CA PHE A 52 2.04 1.23 -14.84
C PHE A 52 1.02 2.05 -14.04
N HIS A 53 0.43 1.41 -13.05
CA HIS A 53 -0.24 2.08 -11.95
C HIS A 53 0.50 1.71 -10.66
N GLY A 54 1.33 2.65 -10.15
CA GLY A 54 2.20 2.40 -9.01
C GLY A 54 3.49 1.64 -9.36
N ALA A 55 4.25 2.11 -10.33
CA ALA A 55 5.49 1.49 -10.80
C ALA A 55 6.53 1.24 -9.70
N LYS A 56 6.55 2.07 -8.64
CA LYS A 56 7.47 1.89 -7.50
C LYS A 56 7.23 0.56 -6.80
N GLY A 57 5.97 0.25 -6.46
CA GLY A 57 5.61 -1.02 -5.84
C GLY A 57 5.91 -2.22 -6.74
N ALA A 58 5.62 -2.11 -8.04
CA ALA A 58 5.99 -3.14 -9.02
C ALA A 58 7.52 -3.34 -9.08
N GLY A 59 8.30 -2.24 -9.04
CA GLY A 59 9.76 -2.28 -9.00
C GLY A 59 10.30 -3.03 -7.79
N HIS A 60 9.75 -2.79 -6.59
CA HIS A 60 10.13 -3.55 -5.38
C HIS A 60 9.83 -5.05 -5.53
N ALA A 61 8.63 -5.40 -5.98
CA ALA A 61 8.25 -6.80 -6.19
C ALA A 61 9.18 -7.52 -7.16
N LEU A 62 9.54 -6.87 -8.27
CA LEU A 62 10.44 -7.43 -9.28
C LEU A 62 11.89 -7.54 -8.77
N ARG A 63 12.42 -6.54 -8.06
CA ARG A 63 13.77 -6.62 -7.49
C ARG A 63 13.92 -7.74 -6.47
N ASN A 64 12.89 -8.04 -5.70
CA ASN A 64 12.90 -9.17 -4.76
C ASN A 64 13.13 -10.53 -5.46
N ILE A 65 12.83 -10.62 -6.74
CA ILE A 65 13.08 -11.82 -7.56
C ILE A 65 14.24 -11.65 -8.56
N GLY A 66 15.04 -10.58 -8.39
CA GLY A 66 16.23 -10.31 -9.22
C GLY A 66 15.94 -9.72 -10.59
N VAL A 67 14.76 -9.11 -10.80
CA VAL A 67 14.38 -8.48 -12.06
C VAL A 67 14.32 -6.96 -11.89
N GLU A 68 15.03 -6.25 -12.77
CA GLU A 68 14.94 -4.79 -12.82
C GLU A 68 13.72 -4.35 -13.64
N LEU A 69 13.13 -3.23 -13.25
CA LEU A 69 12.05 -2.58 -14.00
C LEU A 69 12.58 -1.32 -14.68
N ASP A 70 12.55 -1.29 -16.01
CA ASP A 70 12.95 -0.11 -16.78
C ASP A 70 11.96 0.18 -17.92
N GLY A 71 12.14 1.30 -18.60
CA GLY A 71 11.27 1.73 -19.69
C GLY A 71 9.88 2.21 -19.27
N VAL A 72 9.64 2.45 -17.97
CA VAL A 72 8.38 3.06 -17.51
C VAL A 72 8.35 4.51 -17.97
N ARG A 73 7.35 4.86 -18.77
CA ARG A 73 7.17 6.21 -19.32
C ARG A 73 6.02 6.97 -18.69
N ARG A 74 5.04 6.25 -18.16
CA ARG A 74 3.88 6.84 -17.49
C ARG A 74 3.50 5.97 -16.29
N ASP A 75 3.11 6.62 -15.23
CA ASP A 75 2.52 5.99 -14.05
C ASP A 75 1.19 6.68 -13.76
N THR A 76 0.09 5.97 -13.99
CA THR A 76 -1.25 6.53 -13.85
C THR A 76 -1.59 6.90 -12.41
N LEU A 77 -0.89 6.33 -11.41
CA LEU A 77 -1.02 6.77 -10.01
C LEU A 77 -0.41 8.16 -9.83
N LEU A 78 0.79 8.40 -10.37
CA LEU A 78 1.43 9.72 -10.28
C LEU A 78 0.70 10.77 -11.11
N GLN A 79 0.22 10.40 -12.31
CA GLN A 79 -0.63 11.31 -13.12
C GLN A 79 -1.91 11.70 -12.37
N ALA A 80 -2.60 10.72 -11.74
CA ALA A 80 -3.77 10.99 -10.93
C ALA A 80 -3.47 11.88 -9.72
N TYR A 81 -2.33 11.69 -9.07
CA TYR A 81 -1.85 12.54 -7.99
C TYR A 81 -1.63 13.99 -8.45
N LEU A 82 -1.02 14.20 -9.60
CA LEU A 82 -0.81 15.53 -10.16
C LEU A 82 -2.14 16.23 -10.51
N LEU A 83 -3.12 15.47 -10.99
CA LEU A 83 -4.44 15.99 -11.31
C LEU A 83 -5.28 16.30 -10.06
N HIS A 84 -5.16 15.51 -9.02
CA HIS A 84 -5.99 15.55 -7.82
C HIS A 84 -5.17 15.40 -6.52
N PRO A 85 -4.27 16.34 -6.18
CA PRO A 85 -3.37 16.22 -5.04
C PRO A 85 -4.07 16.24 -3.66
N ASP A 86 -5.34 16.60 -3.63
CA ASP A 86 -6.20 16.59 -2.44
C ASP A 86 -6.75 15.20 -2.09
N GLN A 87 -6.65 14.22 -2.98
CA GLN A 87 -7.09 12.85 -2.72
C GLN A 87 -6.02 12.06 -1.95
N ARG A 88 -6.48 11.10 -1.16
CA ARG A 88 -5.59 10.23 -0.37
C ARG A 88 -5.36 8.86 -1.00
N VAL A 89 -6.24 8.45 -1.89
CA VAL A 89 -6.24 7.13 -2.53
C VAL A 89 -6.53 7.31 -4.00
N TYR A 90 -5.79 6.61 -4.83
CA TYR A 90 -5.91 6.62 -6.29
C TYR A 90 -6.08 5.17 -6.76
N ASP A 91 -7.25 4.59 -6.46
CA ASP A 91 -7.57 3.23 -6.87
C ASP A 91 -7.80 3.16 -8.38
N LEU A 92 -7.23 2.13 -9.04
CA LEU A 92 -7.31 2.00 -10.49
C LEU A 92 -8.74 1.84 -10.98
N ASP A 93 -9.56 1.06 -10.27
CA ASP A 93 -10.94 0.80 -10.69
C ASP A 93 -11.78 2.08 -10.61
N ASP A 94 -11.63 2.86 -9.54
CA ASP A 94 -12.29 4.15 -9.37
C ASP A 94 -11.87 5.16 -10.45
N LEU A 95 -10.59 5.18 -10.81
CA LEU A 95 -10.07 6.05 -11.86
C LEU A 95 -10.58 5.64 -13.25
N VAL A 96 -10.65 4.35 -13.54
CA VAL A 96 -11.20 3.85 -14.80
C VAL A 96 -12.69 4.17 -14.93
N ILE A 97 -13.48 3.99 -13.87
CA ILE A 97 -14.90 4.38 -13.87
C ILE A 97 -15.04 5.89 -14.12
N ARG A 98 -14.26 6.70 -13.41
CA ARG A 98 -14.34 8.17 -13.49
C ARG A 98 -13.95 8.72 -14.86
N TYR A 99 -12.86 8.21 -15.44
CA TYR A 99 -12.27 8.77 -16.66
C TYR A 99 -12.67 8.05 -17.94
N LEU A 100 -12.91 6.74 -17.87
CA LEU A 100 -13.28 5.93 -19.04
C LEU A 100 -14.76 5.57 -19.07
N GLY A 101 -15.51 5.85 -17.98
CA GLY A 101 -16.96 5.59 -17.91
C GLY A 101 -17.36 4.13 -17.95
N ARG A 102 -16.45 3.22 -17.58
CA ARG A 102 -16.69 1.77 -17.59
C ARG A 102 -15.97 1.10 -16.42
N GLU A 103 -16.43 -0.06 -16.01
CA GLU A 103 -15.71 -0.93 -15.06
C GLU A 103 -14.64 -1.76 -15.78
N ILE A 104 -13.65 -2.22 -15.04
CA ILE A 104 -12.67 -3.20 -15.54
C ILE A 104 -13.37 -4.56 -15.50
N GLU A 105 -13.54 -5.19 -16.68
CA GLU A 105 -14.19 -6.48 -16.79
C GLU A 105 -13.44 -7.55 -15.98
N GLY A 106 -14.19 -8.38 -15.25
CA GLY A 106 -13.66 -9.50 -14.43
C GLY A 106 -13.20 -9.10 -13.04
N ARG A 107 -12.87 -7.84 -12.80
CA ARG A 107 -12.43 -7.37 -11.47
C ARG A 107 -13.63 -7.19 -10.54
N LYS A 108 -13.81 -8.13 -9.64
CA LYS A 108 -14.80 -8.00 -8.56
C LYS A 108 -14.26 -7.02 -7.52
N SER A 109 -15.12 -6.10 -7.08
CA SER A 109 -14.83 -5.22 -5.94
C SER A 109 -14.28 -6.02 -4.75
N PRO A 110 -13.37 -5.48 -3.90
CA PRO A 110 -12.66 -6.23 -2.84
C PRO A 110 -13.54 -6.75 -1.69
N ALA A 111 -14.79 -7.09 -1.97
CA ALA A 111 -15.77 -7.52 -0.97
C ALA A 111 -15.76 -9.02 -0.64
N THR A 112 -14.96 -9.85 -1.30
CA THR A 112 -14.90 -11.29 -1.02
C THR A 112 -13.48 -11.76 -0.77
N LEU A 113 -13.23 -12.19 0.46
CA LEU A 113 -11.94 -12.61 1.03
C LEU A 113 -11.44 -13.97 0.45
N PHE A 114 -12.11 -14.58 -0.53
CA PHE A 114 -11.89 -15.95 -0.99
C PHE A 114 -12.05 -16.20 -2.50
N ASP A 115 -12.07 -15.14 -3.31
CA ASP A 115 -12.15 -15.35 -4.77
C ASP A 115 -10.74 -15.47 -5.37
N ASP A 116 -10.47 -16.59 -6.04
CA ASP A 116 -9.29 -16.75 -6.91
C ASP A 116 -9.31 -15.63 -7.97
N VAL A 117 -8.18 -14.90 -8.08
CA VAL A 117 -8.00 -13.87 -9.12
C VAL A 117 -7.92 -14.58 -10.45
N ASP A 118 -8.97 -14.48 -11.25
CA ASP A 118 -8.95 -15.04 -12.61
C ASP A 118 -7.87 -14.34 -13.45
N SER A 119 -7.10 -15.09 -14.19
CA SER A 119 -6.01 -14.57 -15.05
C SER A 119 -6.51 -13.57 -16.12
N ASP A 120 -7.81 -13.50 -16.35
CA ASP A 120 -8.45 -12.57 -17.29
C ASP A 120 -8.56 -11.15 -16.72
N ASP A 121 -8.61 -11.00 -15.39
CA ASP A 121 -8.74 -9.71 -14.70
C ASP A 121 -7.56 -8.76 -14.95
N GLY A 122 -6.35 -9.31 -15.06
CA GLY A 122 -5.15 -8.54 -15.34
C GLY A 122 -5.10 -7.96 -16.76
N ALA A 123 -5.65 -8.67 -17.75
CA ALA A 123 -5.63 -8.26 -19.14
C ALA A 123 -6.47 -7.00 -19.38
N ALA A 124 -7.69 -6.99 -18.85
CA ALA A 124 -8.58 -5.83 -18.95
C ALA A 124 -8.00 -4.60 -18.25
N ALA A 125 -7.40 -4.78 -17.07
CA ALA A 125 -6.71 -3.72 -16.33
C ALA A 125 -5.50 -3.18 -17.12
N ALA A 126 -4.66 -4.05 -17.69
CA ALA A 126 -3.50 -3.63 -18.49
C ALA A 126 -3.91 -2.85 -19.76
N ALA A 127 -5.00 -3.22 -20.39
CA ALA A 127 -5.55 -2.46 -21.51
C ALA A 127 -6.07 -1.10 -21.07
N ALA A 128 -6.80 -1.03 -19.96
CA ALA A 128 -7.34 0.22 -19.41
C ALA A 128 -6.23 1.20 -19.02
N LEU A 129 -5.06 0.74 -18.56
CA LEU A 129 -3.94 1.62 -18.21
C LEU A 129 -3.49 2.52 -19.35
N VAL A 130 -3.48 2.02 -20.60
CA VAL A 130 -3.06 2.83 -21.75
C VAL A 130 -4.06 3.92 -22.02
N GLU A 131 -5.36 3.57 -22.03
CA GLU A 131 -6.44 4.54 -22.26
C GLU A 131 -6.51 5.59 -21.15
N LEU A 132 -6.34 5.16 -19.90
CA LEU A 132 -6.33 6.04 -18.73
C LEU A 132 -5.14 7.01 -18.77
N ALA A 133 -3.95 6.52 -19.11
CA ALA A 133 -2.77 7.37 -19.24
C ALA A 133 -2.93 8.41 -20.36
N ASP A 134 -3.55 8.05 -21.48
CA ASP A 134 -3.83 8.98 -22.58
C ASP A 134 -4.88 10.06 -22.16
N ALA A 135 -5.89 9.68 -21.37
CA ALA A 135 -6.85 10.61 -20.81
C ALA A 135 -6.19 11.59 -19.82
N PHE A 136 -5.30 11.09 -18.96
CA PHE A 136 -4.54 11.93 -18.02
C PHE A 136 -3.57 12.87 -18.74
N ASP A 137 -2.83 12.39 -19.74
CA ASP A 137 -1.95 13.24 -20.54
C ASP A 137 -2.75 14.42 -21.17
N SER A 138 -3.96 14.13 -21.67
CA SER A 138 -4.83 15.16 -22.26
C SER A 138 -5.26 16.19 -21.21
N GLU A 139 -5.71 15.75 -20.03
CA GLU A 139 -6.14 16.68 -18.98
C GLU A 139 -4.98 17.48 -18.37
N LEU A 140 -3.80 16.87 -18.20
CA LEU A 140 -2.58 17.57 -17.75
C LEU A 140 -2.21 18.67 -18.76
N ALA A 141 -2.24 18.37 -20.06
CA ALA A 141 -1.95 19.35 -21.10
C ALA A 141 -2.98 20.50 -21.12
N GLU A 142 -4.27 20.23 -20.91
CA GLU A 142 -5.31 21.26 -20.77
C GLU A 142 -5.07 22.19 -19.57
N ARG A 143 -4.44 21.68 -18.51
CA ARG A 143 -4.04 22.47 -17.34
C ARG A 143 -2.72 23.22 -17.53
N GLY A 144 -2.08 23.08 -18.68
CA GLY A 144 -0.82 23.74 -19.01
C GLY A 144 0.43 23.01 -18.57
N GLU A 145 0.29 21.72 -18.19
CA GLU A 145 1.42 20.86 -17.86
C GLU A 145 2.04 20.29 -19.14
N ASP A 146 3.32 20.54 -19.34
CA ASP A 146 4.09 20.08 -20.51
C ASP A 146 4.79 18.72 -20.33
N GLY A 147 4.48 18.03 -19.23
CA GLY A 147 5.09 16.75 -18.84
C GLY A 147 6.31 16.88 -17.93
N ALA A 148 6.86 18.06 -17.73
CA ALA A 148 8.07 18.25 -16.92
C ALA A 148 7.84 17.86 -15.46
N LEU A 149 6.65 18.13 -14.92
CA LEU A 149 6.30 17.78 -13.54
C LEU A 149 6.13 16.25 -13.41
N LEU A 150 5.51 15.59 -14.38
CA LEU A 150 5.41 14.13 -14.38
C LEU A 150 6.81 13.49 -14.48
N ASP A 151 7.69 13.99 -15.34
CA ASP A 151 9.06 13.49 -15.46
C ASP A 151 9.84 13.63 -14.15
N LEU A 152 9.63 14.74 -13.43
CA LEU A 152 10.20 14.95 -12.09
C LEU A 152 9.67 13.92 -11.09
N GLU A 153 8.36 13.76 -10.99
CA GLU A 153 7.72 12.80 -10.07
C GLU A 153 8.14 11.36 -10.38
N MET A 154 8.26 10.99 -11.64
CA MET A 154 8.76 9.69 -12.07
C MET A 154 10.21 9.45 -11.61
N ALA A 155 11.09 10.46 -11.75
CA ALA A 155 12.47 10.39 -11.30
C ALA A 155 12.57 10.29 -9.77
N VAL A 156 11.80 11.11 -9.05
CA VAL A 156 11.71 11.08 -7.58
C VAL A 156 11.20 9.72 -7.10
N SER A 157 10.12 9.21 -7.68
CA SER A 157 9.54 7.90 -7.33
C SER A 157 10.54 6.77 -7.48
N ARG A 158 11.33 6.77 -8.56
CA ARG A 158 12.41 5.79 -8.78
C ARG A 158 13.49 5.89 -7.71
N THR A 159 14.00 7.11 -7.45
CA THR A 159 15.03 7.35 -6.43
C THR A 159 14.55 6.93 -5.05
N LEU A 160 13.30 7.24 -4.69
CA LEU A 160 12.71 6.81 -3.43
C LEU A 160 12.61 5.27 -3.35
N GLY A 161 12.25 4.61 -4.45
CA GLY A 161 12.26 3.15 -4.52
C GLY A 161 13.66 2.56 -4.26
N GLU A 162 14.70 3.11 -4.87
CA GLU A 162 16.10 2.70 -4.64
C GLU A 162 16.53 2.92 -3.18
N MET A 163 16.11 4.03 -2.56
CA MET A 163 16.37 4.32 -1.15
C MET A 163 15.63 3.35 -0.22
N GLU A 164 14.38 3.02 -0.53
CA GLU A 164 13.59 2.05 0.22
C GLU A 164 14.19 0.64 0.17
N ASP A 165 14.72 0.22 -0.99
CA ASP A 165 15.41 -1.07 -1.15
C ASP A 165 16.75 -1.10 -0.41
N ALA A 166 17.51 -0.01 -0.42
CA ALA A 166 18.75 0.10 0.34
C ALA A 166 18.49 0.07 1.85
N GLY A 167 17.35 0.61 2.27
CA GLY A 167 16.96 0.69 3.67
C GLY A 167 17.86 1.56 4.52
N ILE A 168 17.68 1.49 5.82
CA ILE A 168 18.52 2.15 6.83
C ILE A 168 19.04 1.11 7.83
N ALA A 169 20.26 1.30 8.26
CA ALA A 169 20.84 0.45 9.31
C ALA A 169 20.17 0.75 10.67
N VAL A 170 19.86 -0.29 11.41
CA VAL A 170 19.30 -0.21 12.76
C VAL A 170 20.20 -0.94 13.72
N ASP A 171 20.44 -0.36 14.90
CA ASP A 171 21.14 -1.03 15.99
C ASP A 171 20.18 -1.97 16.73
N GLU A 172 20.16 -3.22 16.29
CA GLU A 172 19.30 -4.27 16.87
C GLU A 172 19.63 -4.51 18.34
N GLY A 173 20.91 -4.38 18.74
CA GLY A 173 21.36 -4.52 20.11
C GLY A 173 20.76 -3.45 21.03
N LEU A 174 20.75 -2.21 20.57
CA LEU A 174 20.12 -1.10 21.29
C LEU A 174 18.60 -1.29 21.39
N LEU A 175 17.95 -1.70 20.30
CA LEU A 175 16.50 -1.95 20.30
C LEU A 175 16.13 -3.05 21.28
N GLU A 176 16.89 -4.14 21.35
CA GLU A 176 16.64 -5.21 22.30
C GLU A 176 16.88 -4.76 23.76
N GLN A 177 17.89 -3.95 24.02
CA GLN A 177 18.10 -3.36 25.35
C GLN A 177 16.94 -2.45 25.77
N LEU A 178 16.46 -1.59 24.85
CA LEU A 178 15.30 -0.73 25.10
C LEU A 178 14.04 -1.56 25.35
N ARG A 179 13.83 -2.63 24.58
CA ARG A 179 12.70 -3.54 24.79
C ARG A 179 12.74 -4.15 26.19
N GLN A 180 13.89 -4.67 26.62
CA GLN A 180 14.05 -5.25 27.94
C GLN A 180 13.85 -4.23 29.06
N ASP A 181 14.36 -3.02 28.91
CA ASP A 181 14.15 -1.94 29.88
C ASP A 181 12.66 -1.59 30.01
N PHE A 182 11.98 -1.40 28.87
CA PHE A 182 10.56 -1.10 28.87
C PHE A 182 9.70 -2.24 29.43
N ASP A 183 9.99 -3.50 29.07
CA ASP A 183 9.31 -4.67 29.63
C ASP A 183 9.48 -4.72 31.14
N GLY A 184 10.70 -4.49 31.65
CA GLY A 184 11.00 -4.41 33.07
C GLY A 184 10.22 -3.29 33.78
N ARG A 185 10.14 -2.11 33.17
CA ARG A 185 9.39 -0.98 33.74
C ARG A 185 7.89 -1.24 33.73
N VAL A 186 7.36 -1.81 32.64
CA VAL A 186 5.93 -2.20 32.57
C VAL A 186 5.60 -3.23 33.64
N PHE A 187 6.44 -4.26 33.81
CA PHE A 187 6.25 -5.26 34.82
C PHE A 187 6.28 -4.67 36.25
N ALA A 188 7.25 -3.81 36.54
CA ALA A 188 7.37 -3.15 37.83
C ALA A 188 6.17 -2.23 38.13
N ALA A 189 5.71 -1.48 37.13
CA ALA A 189 4.53 -0.62 37.25
C ALA A 189 3.25 -1.43 37.47
N ALA A 190 3.07 -2.52 36.72
CA ALA A 190 1.92 -3.41 36.89
C ALA A 190 1.89 -4.03 38.29
N ARG A 191 3.04 -4.49 38.76
CA ARG A 191 3.17 -5.06 40.12
C ARG A 191 2.83 -4.02 41.21
N SER A 192 3.37 -2.81 41.07
CA SER A 192 3.02 -1.70 41.98
C SER A 192 1.53 -1.39 41.99
N ALA A 193 0.90 -1.43 40.82
CA ALA A 193 -0.55 -1.23 40.71
C ALA A 193 -1.33 -2.36 41.39
N TYR A 194 -0.94 -3.63 41.19
CA TYR A 194 -1.60 -4.78 41.85
C TYR A 194 -1.44 -4.73 43.37
N ASP A 195 -0.26 -4.34 43.85
CA ASP A 195 -0.03 -4.17 45.29
C ASP A 195 -0.94 -3.06 45.89
N ALA A 196 -1.11 -1.97 45.17
CA ALA A 196 -2.00 -0.88 45.58
C ALA A 196 -3.48 -1.25 45.55
N ILE A 197 -3.89 -2.05 44.58
CA ILE A 197 -5.28 -2.53 44.39
C ILE A 197 -5.60 -3.68 45.35
N GLY A 198 -4.60 -4.45 45.78
CA GLY A 198 -4.77 -5.65 46.57
C GLY A 198 -5.16 -6.89 45.74
N GLY A 199 -4.94 -6.88 44.45
CA GLY A 199 -5.25 -7.99 43.52
C GLY A 199 -4.85 -7.72 42.10
N GLU A 200 -4.82 -8.77 41.28
CA GLU A 200 -4.53 -8.69 39.85
C GLU A 200 -5.78 -8.34 39.05
N VAL A 201 -5.68 -7.36 38.15
CA VAL A 201 -6.74 -6.93 37.23
C VAL A 201 -6.13 -6.68 35.85
N ASN A 202 -6.94 -6.71 34.82
CA ASN A 202 -6.47 -6.33 33.49
C ASN A 202 -6.33 -4.81 33.39
N LEU A 203 -5.10 -4.30 33.58
CA LEU A 203 -4.77 -2.87 33.52
C LEU A 203 -4.99 -2.24 32.13
N SER A 204 -5.16 -3.05 31.07
CA SER A 204 -5.49 -2.59 29.74
C SER A 204 -7.01 -2.54 29.50
N SER A 205 -7.84 -2.93 30.47
CA SER A 205 -9.29 -2.92 30.36
C SER A 205 -9.88 -1.66 31.01
N PRO A 206 -10.38 -0.69 30.26
CA PRO A 206 -11.01 0.52 30.82
C PRO A 206 -12.18 0.20 31.77
N LYS A 207 -12.93 -0.88 31.49
CA LYS A 207 -14.06 -1.28 32.33
C LYS A 207 -13.62 -1.79 33.70
N GLN A 208 -12.58 -2.65 33.76
CA GLN A 208 -12.05 -3.14 35.02
C GLN A 208 -11.36 -2.01 35.79
N LEU A 209 -10.63 -1.13 35.12
CA LEU A 209 -10.04 0.04 35.75
C LEU A 209 -11.09 0.98 36.38
N GLN A 210 -12.24 1.19 35.72
CA GLN A 210 -13.33 1.99 36.29
C GLN A 210 -13.84 1.39 37.59
N GLU A 211 -14.12 0.10 37.60
CA GLU A 211 -14.59 -0.64 38.80
C GLU A 211 -13.59 -0.54 39.93
N VAL A 212 -12.29 -0.74 39.65
CA VAL A 212 -11.24 -0.66 40.64
C VAL A 212 -11.10 0.76 41.19
N LEU A 213 -10.95 1.75 40.30
CA LEU A 213 -10.63 3.13 40.71
C LEU A 213 -11.81 3.80 41.43
N PHE A 214 -13.04 3.63 40.91
CA PHE A 214 -14.17 4.40 41.39
C PHE A 214 -15.04 3.63 42.38
N ASP A 215 -15.17 2.31 42.21
CA ASP A 215 -16.05 1.50 43.10
C ASP A 215 -15.27 0.86 44.26
N GLN A 216 -14.06 0.33 44.02
CA GLN A 216 -13.27 -0.32 45.07
C GLN A 216 -12.38 0.68 45.86
N LEU A 217 -11.65 1.54 45.17
CA LEU A 217 -10.76 2.52 45.81
C LEU A 217 -11.48 3.82 46.17
N GLY A 218 -12.72 4.05 45.70
CA GLY A 218 -13.56 5.18 46.04
C GLY A 218 -12.98 6.52 45.56
N LEU A 219 -12.18 6.52 44.49
CA LEU A 219 -11.63 7.76 43.92
C LEU A 219 -12.73 8.62 43.29
N PRO A 220 -12.59 9.95 43.24
CA PRO A 220 -13.54 10.80 42.57
C PRO A 220 -13.70 10.41 41.09
N PRO A 221 -14.94 10.23 40.58
CA PRO A 221 -15.13 9.82 39.20
C PRO A 221 -14.69 10.93 38.23
N THR A 222 -14.02 10.53 37.17
CA THR A 222 -13.60 11.41 36.08
C THR A 222 -14.76 11.77 35.15
N ARG A 223 -14.48 12.54 34.07
CA ARG A 223 -15.50 12.92 33.07
C ARG A 223 -16.21 11.69 32.50
N LYS A 224 -17.54 11.74 32.47
CA LYS A 224 -18.39 10.69 31.93
C LYS A 224 -18.40 10.72 30.40
N THR A 225 -18.22 9.57 29.77
CA THR A 225 -18.35 9.32 28.32
C THR A 225 -19.55 8.44 28.04
N LYS A 226 -19.83 8.10 26.78
CA LYS A 226 -20.92 7.20 26.41
C LYS A 226 -20.79 5.78 27.02
N SER A 227 -19.54 5.34 27.28
CA SER A 227 -19.19 4.01 27.80
C SER A 227 -18.83 3.97 29.30
N GLY A 228 -18.96 5.07 30.01
CA GLY A 228 -18.60 5.20 31.43
C GLY A 228 -17.63 6.33 31.70
N HIS A 229 -16.97 6.32 32.86
CA HIS A 229 -15.95 7.31 33.21
C HIS A 229 -14.65 7.03 32.47
N THR A 230 -13.98 8.09 32.00
CA THR A 230 -12.69 7.89 31.28
C THR A 230 -11.59 7.49 32.26
N THR A 231 -10.73 6.57 31.83
CA THR A 231 -9.54 6.10 32.58
C THR A 231 -8.26 6.36 31.80
N ASN A 232 -8.26 7.33 30.87
CA ASN A 232 -7.04 7.68 30.17
C ASN A 232 -6.08 8.48 31.10
N ALA A 233 -4.78 8.37 30.84
CA ALA A 233 -3.75 8.97 31.67
C ALA A 233 -3.86 10.52 31.83
N ALA A 234 -4.53 11.21 30.90
CA ALA A 234 -4.72 12.65 31.00
C ALA A 234 -5.90 13.05 31.90
N ALA A 235 -6.76 12.10 32.25
CA ALA A 235 -7.94 12.32 33.06
C ALA A 235 -7.77 11.81 34.52
N LEU A 236 -6.79 10.96 34.76
CA LEU A 236 -6.36 10.46 36.06
C LEU A 236 -5.23 11.31 36.63
#